data_ddc00ec7656b003b9d117574ae8663d6
#
_entry.id   ddc00ec7656b003b9d117574ae8663d6
#
_cell.length_a   1.000
_cell.length_b   1.000
_cell.length_c   1.000
_cell.angle_alpha   90.00
_cell.angle_beta   90.00
_cell.angle_gamma   90.00
#
_symmetry.space_group_name_H-M   'P 1'
#
loop_
_entity.id
_entity.type
_entity.pdbx_description
1 polymer ?
#
loop_
_entity_poly.entity_id
_entity_poly.type
_entity_poly.pdbx_seq_one_letter_code
_entity_poly.pdbx_strand_id
1 'polypeptide(L)'
;MINDFLFTRIGYVYVPTSHLDESIAWYTSHLEFKLVNKFEDRGSWLAVLHHPGKQSIALLLIETGDAARLEITRNGRPFPAMAINCPDIEKTYNALKHQGVDVQDLHTLGNGEAKYFYFRDNEGNLLEAAWSVWDPKEEIKEDFIKA
;
A
#
# COMPACT_ATOMS: atom_id res chain seq x y z
N MET A 1 24.22 2.19 19.51
CA MET A 1 23.36 3.40 19.63
C MET A 1 22.86 3.80 18.24
N ILE A 2 21.65 4.36 18.14
CA ILE A 2 21.04 4.73 16.85
C ILE A 2 21.93 5.67 16.05
N ASN A 3 22.58 6.64 16.70
CA ASN A 3 23.40 7.63 16.01
C ASN A 3 24.71 7.08 15.42
N ASP A 4 25.01 5.82 15.65
CA ASP A 4 26.15 5.17 15.00
C ASP A 4 25.80 4.64 13.62
N PHE A 5 24.51 4.65 13.23
CA PHE A 5 24.05 4.17 11.93
C PHE A 5 23.76 5.34 11.00
N LEU A 6 24.17 5.19 9.74
CA LEU A 6 23.90 6.22 8.71
C LEU A 6 22.47 6.17 8.21
N PHE A 7 21.86 4.98 8.18
CA PHE A 7 20.47 4.77 7.80
C PHE A 7 19.83 3.82 8.80
N THR A 8 18.57 4.05 9.14
CA THR A 8 17.90 3.25 10.17
C THR A 8 16.70 2.46 9.66
N ARG A 9 15.99 2.99 8.67
CA ARG A 9 14.79 2.31 8.14
C ARG A 9 14.33 2.95 6.83
N ILE A 10 13.48 2.22 6.10
CA ILE A 10 12.73 2.80 5.01
C ILE A 10 11.58 3.59 5.65
N GLY A 11 11.55 4.90 5.43
CA GLY A 11 10.59 5.77 6.11
C GLY A 11 9.24 5.84 5.42
N TYR A 12 9.23 5.92 4.08
CA TYR A 12 7.99 6.01 3.29
C TYR A 12 8.27 5.65 1.85
N VAL A 13 7.18 5.39 1.11
CA VAL A 13 7.20 5.14 -0.32
C VAL A 13 6.37 6.18 -1.05
N TYR A 14 6.70 6.45 -2.30
CA TYR A 14 5.95 7.39 -3.15
C TYR A 14 5.07 6.61 -4.13
N VAL A 15 3.84 7.09 -4.31
CA VAL A 15 2.90 6.53 -5.29
C VAL A 15 2.37 7.68 -6.13
N PRO A 16 2.55 7.64 -7.46
CA PRO A 16 2.11 8.73 -8.33
C PRO A 16 0.60 8.71 -8.56
N THR A 17 0.03 9.90 -8.73
CA THR A 17 -1.36 10.05 -9.11
C THR A 17 -1.53 11.30 -9.97
N SER A 18 -2.46 11.27 -10.91
CA SER A 18 -2.83 12.44 -11.70
C SER A 18 -3.93 13.25 -11.02
N HIS A 19 -4.63 12.69 -10.02
CA HIS A 19 -5.72 13.33 -9.30
C HIS A 19 -5.60 13.00 -7.81
N LEU A 20 -4.92 13.87 -7.07
CA LEU A 20 -4.56 13.61 -5.68
C LEU A 20 -5.77 13.30 -4.78
N ASP A 21 -6.81 14.15 -4.83
CA ASP A 21 -7.96 13.97 -3.95
C ASP A 21 -8.74 12.69 -4.25
N GLU A 22 -8.82 12.28 -5.49
CA GLU A 22 -9.43 11.00 -5.87
C GLU A 22 -8.64 9.82 -5.32
N SER A 23 -7.32 9.90 -5.38
CA SER A 23 -6.44 8.84 -4.82
C SER A 23 -6.51 8.80 -3.31
N ILE A 24 -6.54 9.95 -2.64
CA ILE A 24 -6.74 9.99 -1.19
C ILE A 24 -8.04 9.26 -0.82
N ALA A 25 -9.13 9.58 -1.50
CA ALA A 25 -10.43 8.95 -1.26
C ALA A 25 -10.37 7.44 -1.49
N TRP A 26 -9.70 7.01 -2.56
CA TRP A 26 -9.58 5.60 -2.89
C TRP A 26 -8.79 4.82 -1.81
N TYR A 27 -7.62 5.33 -1.42
CA TYR A 27 -6.77 4.67 -0.43
C TYR A 27 -7.40 4.63 0.95
N THR A 28 -8.07 5.71 1.36
CA THR A 28 -8.73 5.76 2.65
C THR A 28 -9.98 4.86 2.70
N SER A 29 -10.71 4.76 1.60
CA SER A 29 -11.94 3.95 1.52
C SER A 29 -11.66 2.45 1.37
N HIS A 30 -10.66 2.08 0.58
CA HIS A 30 -10.43 0.68 0.23
C HIS A 30 -9.29 0.02 1.00
N LEU A 31 -8.26 0.77 1.39
CA LEU A 31 -7.06 0.20 2.02
C LEU A 31 -6.91 0.62 3.48
N GLU A 32 -7.88 1.29 4.04
CA GLU A 32 -7.90 1.70 5.45
C GLU A 32 -6.76 2.65 5.84
N PHE A 33 -6.17 3.34 4.87
CA PHE A 33 -5.22 4.40 5.15
C PHE A 33 -5.92 5.61 5.75
N LYS A 34 -5.16 6.41 6.50
CA LYS A 34 -5.64 7.65 7.11
C LYS A 34 -4.80 8.81 6.61
N LEU A 35 -5.45 9.86 6.11
CA LEU A 35 -4.77 11.08 5.70
C LEU A 35 -4.22 11.81 6.92
N VAL A 36 -2.91 12.04 6.93
CA VAL A 36 -2.23 12.76 8.01
C VAL A 36 -1.98 14.20 7.63
N ASN A 37 -1.51 14.45 6.41
CA ASN A 37 -1.17 15.79 5.96
C ASN A 37 -1.22 15.86 4.43
N LYS A 38 -1.53 17.04 3.94
CA LYS A 38 -1.52 17.36 2.52
C LYS A 38 -0.77 18.68 2.35
N PHE A 39 0.22 18.71 1.49
CA PHE A 39 1.08 19.89 1.33
C PHE A 39 1.60 20.01 -0.09
N GLU A 40 2.05 21.22 -0.44
CA GLU A 40 2.67 21.50 -1.74
C GLU A 40 4.17 21.51 -1.59
N ASP A 41 4.87 20.88 -2.54
CA ASP A 41 6.31 20.84 -2.61
C ASP A 41 6.74 20.86 -4.07
N ARG A 42 7.63 21.76 -4.41
CA ARG A 42 8.23 21.87 -5.75
C ARG A 42 7.19 21.87 -6.88
N GLY A 43 6.08 22.58 -6.66
CA GLY A 43 5.07 22.80 -7.69
C GLY A 43 4.01 21.72 -7.82
N SER A 44 3.99 20.71 -6.95
CA SER A 44 2.93 19.70 -6.95
C SER A 44 2.46 19.40 -5.53
N TRP A 45 1.28 18.79 -5.44
CA TRP A 45 0.68 18.45 -4.16
C TRP A 45 1.01 17.03 -3.77
N LEU A 46 1.25 16.81 -2.47
CA LEU A 46 1.49 15.51 -1.89
C LEU A 46 0.53 15.26 -0.74
N ALA A 47 0.26 13.98 -0.47
CA ALA A 47 -0.53 13.57 0.68
C ALA A 47 0.22 12.48 1.44
N VAL A 48 0.33 12.64 2.76
CA VAL A 48 0.92 11.65 3.65
C VAL A 48 -0.19 10.78 4.20
N LEU A 49 -0.13 9.49 3.95
CA LEU A 49 -1.09 8.51 4.44
C LEU A 49 -0.41 7.55 5.40
N HIS A 50 -1.07 7.27 6.52
CA HIS A 50 -0.62 6.27 7.48
C HIS A 50 -1.54 5.05 7.44
N HIS A 51 -0.95 3.88 7.52
CA HIS A 51 -1.66 2.61 7.66
C HIS A 51 -1.80 2.24 9.14
N PRO A 52 -2.79 1.43 9.54
CA PRO A 52 -3.01 1.11 10.97
C PRO A 52 -1.86 0.44 11.69
N GLY A 53 -1.05 -0.36 11.00
CA GLY A 53 0.03 -1.11 11.66
C GLY A 53 1.11 -0.22 12.23
N LYS A 54 1.51 -0.46 13.47
CA LYS A 54 2.55 0.36 14.14
C LYS A 54 3.90 0.28 13.44
N GLN A 55 4.18 -0.85 12.79
CA GLN A 55 5.43 -1.08 12.08
C GLN A 55 5.39 -0.63 10.62
N SER A 56 4.24 -0.16 10.16
CA SER A 56 4.07 0.23 8.76
C SER A 56 4.77 1.55 8.45
N ILE A 57 5.39 1.62 7.27
CA ILE A 57 5.94 2.87 6.74
C ILE A 57 4.79 3.72 6.20
N ALA A 58 5.06 5.03 6.05
CA ALA A 58 4.08 5.94 5.45
C ALA A 58 4.02 5.75 3.93
N LEU A 59 2.86 6.05 3.36
CA LEU A 59 2.67 6.10 1.92
C LEU A 59 2.40 7.56 1.55
N LEU A 60 3.18 8.08 0.60
CA LEU A 60 3.00 9.43 0.11
C LEU A 60 2.49 9.39 -1.33
N LEU A 61 1.28 9.91 -1.52
CA LEU A 61 0.74 10.13 -2.86
C LEU A 61 1.36 11.43 -3.39
N ILE A 62 1.90 11.39 -4.61
CA ILE A 62 2.46 12.57 -5.25
C ILE A 62 1.73 12.86 -6.55
N GLU A 63 1.18 14.09 -6.67
CA GLU A 63 0.47 14.48 -7.87
C GLU A 63 1.44 14.82 -8.98
N THR A 64 1.26 14.21 -10.13
CA THR A 64 2.11 14.41 -11.30
C THR A 64 1.30 14.22 -12.58
N GLY A 65 1.64 14.99 -13.61
CA GLY A 65 1.06 14.82 -14.94
C GLY A 65 1.73 13.73 -15.77
N ASP A 66 2.79 13.12 -15.27
CA ASP A 66 3.50 12.06 -15.98
C ASP A 66 2.68 10.77 -15.95
N ALA A 67 2.66 10.06 -17.07
CA ALA A 67 1.78 8.90 -17.24
C ALA A 67 2.32 7.60 -16.68
N ALA A 68 3.51 7.59 -16.08
CA ALA A 68 4.14 6.37 -15.58
C ALA A 68 3.40 5.82 -14.34
N ARG A 69 3.09 4.54 -14.37
CA ARG A 69 2.49 3.83 -13.23
C ARG A 69 3.59 3.27 -12.34
N LEU A 70 3.26 3.07 -11.06
CA LEU A 70 4.16 2.40 -10.14
C LEU A 70 4.07 0.89 -10.37
N GLU A 71 5.04 0.36 -11.06
CA GLU A 71 5.20 -1.07 -11.25
C GLU A 71 6.60 -1.35 -11.77
N ILE A 72 7.08 -2.56 -11.57
CA ILE A 72 8.34 -3.03 -12.15
C ILE A 72 8.03 -4.11 -13.19
N THR A 73 9.02 -4.43 -14.01
CA THR A 73 8.91 -5.52 -14.99
C THR A 73 9.74 -6.70 -14.50
N ARG A 74 9.11 -7.85 -14.42
CA ARG A 74 9.76 -9.09 -14.03
C ARG A 74 9.42 -10.16 -15.04
N ASN A 75 10.44 -10.71 -15.70
CA ASN A 75 10.25 -11.73 -16.76
C ASN A 75 9.27 -11.25 -17.85
N GLY A 76 9.40 -9.98 -18.24
CA GLY A 76 8.56 -9.37 -19.26
C GLY A 76 7.13 -9.05 -18.85
N ARG A 77 6.79 -9.17 -17.58
CA ARG A 77 5.43 -8.92 -17.08
C ARG A 77 5.42 -7.86 -15.97
N PRO A 78 4.32 -7.14 -15.83
CA PRO A 78 4.18 -6.20 -14.70
C PRO A 78 4.29 -6.93 -13.35
N PHE A 79 4.98 -6.30 -12.41
CA PHE A 79 5.18 -6.83 -11.08
C PHE A 79 5.05 -5.67 -10.07
N PRO A 80 4.42 -5.90 -8.91
CA PRO A 80 4.23 -4.81 -7.96
C PRO A 80 5.54 -4.37 -7.31
N ALA A 81 5.66 -3.06 -7.08
CA ALA A 81 6.83 -2.49 -6.41
C ALA A 81 6.75 -2.59 -4.90
N MET A 82 5.58 -2.85 -4.34
CA MET A 82 5.39 -3.01 -2.89
C MET A 82 4.27 -3.97 -2.58
N ALA A 83 4.34 -4.56 -1.39
CA ALA A 83 3.32 -5.44 -0.86
C ALA A 83 2.75 -4.85 0.44
N ILE A 84 1.45 -5.02 0.64
CA ILE A 84 0.75 -4.63 1.86
C ILE A 84 0.32 -5.91 2.55
N ASN A 85 0.70 -6.06 3.82
CA ASN A 85 0.40 -7.27 4.58
C ASN A 85 -1.05 -7.31 5.04
N CYS A 86 -1.65 -8.49 4.99
CA CYS A 86 -3.04 -8.74 5.38
C CYS A 86 -3.08 -9.84 6.44
N PRO A 87 -3.62 -9.59 7.63
CA PRO A 87 -3.73 -10.65 8.62
C PRO A 87 -4.70 -11.76 8.23
N ASP A 88 -5.70 -11.44 7.41
CA ASP A 88 -6.67 -12.40 6.87
C ASP A 88 -6.86 -12.11 5.38
N ILE A 89 -6.02 -12.72 4.55
CA ILE A 89 -5.95 -12.36 3.14
C ILE A 89 -7.20 -12.77 2.34
N GLU A 90 -7.86 -13.87 2.71
CA GLU A 90 -9.11 -14.26 2.04
C GLU A 90 -10.20 -13.22 2.28
N LYS A 91 -10.29 -12.72 3.49
CA LYS A 91 -11.23 -11.64 3.84
C LYS A 91 -10.92 -10.36 3.05
N THR A 92 -9.64 -9.99 2.97
CA THR A 92 -9.21 -8.81 2.21
C THR A 92 -9.52 -8.97 0.72
N TYR A 93 -9.20 -10.13 0.16
CA TYR A 93 -9.49 -10.45 -1.25
C TYR A 93 -10.98 -10.29 -1.57
N ASN A 94 -11.84 -10.91 -0.75
CA ASN A 94 -13.28 -10.87 -0.96
C ASN A 94 -13.82 -9.45 -0.77
N ALA A 95 -13.32 -8.70 0.20
CA ALA A 95 -13.76 -7.32 0.46
C ALA A 95 -13.43 -6.40 -0.70
N LEU A 96 -12.19 -6.44 -1.20
CA LEU A 96 -11.78 -5.60 -2.33
C LEU A 96 -12.55 -5.96 -3.59
N LYS A 97 -12.73 -7.24 -3.85
CA LYS A 97 -13.48 -7.71 -5.02
C LYS A 97 -14.94 -7.25 -4.95
N HIS A 98 -15.56 -7.35 -3.77
CA HIS A 98 -16.93 -6.90 -3.56
C HIS A 98 -17.08 -5.38 -3.73
N GLN A 99 -16.03 -4.63 -3.41
CA GLN A 99 -16.00 -3.17 -3.56
C GLN A 99 -15.69 -2.72 -4.99
N GLY A 100 -15.51 -3.64 -5.92
CA GLY A 100 -15.23 -3.31 -7.31
C GLY A 100 -13.80 -2.97 -7.63
N VAL A 101 -12.86 -3.26 -6.73
CA VAL A 101 -11.44 -3.05 -6.99
C VAL A 101 -10.96 -4.08 -8.02
N ASP A 102 -10.05 -3.66 -8.91
CA ASP A 102 -9.46 -4.52 -9.93
C ASP A 102 -8.45 -5.48 -9.26
N VAL A 103 -8.92 -6.67 -8.88
CA VAL A 103 -8.10 -7.68 -8.22
C VAL A 103 -7.85 -8.87 -9.15
N GLN A 104 -6.62 -9.40 -9.09
CA GLN A 104 -6.24 -10.62 -9.78
C GLN A 104 -6.44 -11.82 -8.85
N ASP A 105 -6.18 -13.03 -9.34
CA ASP A 105 -6.44 -14.25 -8.58
C ASP A 105 -5.59 -14.36 -7.32
N LEU A 106 -6.17 -14.93 -6.30
CA LEU A 106 -5.47 -15.26 -5.05
C LEU A 106 -4.61 -16.51 -5.27
N HIS A 107 -3.33 -16.42 -4.97
CA HIS A 107 -2.36 -17.49 -5.13
C HIS A 107 -1.85 -17.98 -3.78
N THR A 108 -1.56 -19.29 -3.72
CA THR A 108 -0.98 -19.92 -2.54
C THR A 108 0.42 -20.43 -2.91
N LEU A 109 1.39 -20.16 -2.04
CA LEU A 109 2.77 -20.62 -2.19
C LEU A 109 3.06 -21.75 -1.21
N GLY A 110 3.90 -22.72 -1.65
CA GLY A 110 4.28 -23.84 -0.83
C GLY A 110 3.08 -24.67 -0.41
N ASN A 111 3.04 -25.06 0.86
CA ASN A 111 1.95 -25.83 1.45
C ASN A 111 0.95 -24.95 2.19
N GLY A 112 0.81 -23.70 1.75
CA GLY A 112 -0.09 -22.74 2.38
C GLY A 112 0.60 -21.79 3.34
N GLU A 113 1.94 -21.76 3.36
CA GLU A 113 2.71 -20.87 4.25
C GLU A 113 2.60 -19.41 3.83
N ALA A 114 2.30 -19.12 2.57
CA ALA A 114 2.18 -17.77 2.06
C ALA A 114 1.09 -17.68 1.00
N LYS A 115 0.42 -16.54 0.96
CA LYS A 115 -0.62 -16.26 -0.03
C LYS A 115 -0.48 -14.82 -0.47
N TYR A 116 -0.87 -14.55 -1.72
CA TYR A 116 -0.80 -13.19 -2.26
C TYR A 116 -1.79 -13.03 -3.40
N PHE A 117 -2.14 -11.78 -3.68
CA PHE A 117 -2.83 -11.40 -4.91
C PHE A 117 -2.39 -9.99 -5.30
N TYR A 118 -2.50 -9.67 -6.59
CA TYR A 118 -2.20 -8.34 -7.11
C TYR A 118 -3.51 -7.60 -7.33
N PHE A 119 -3.45 -6.30 -7.17
CA PHE A 119 -4.58 -5.42 -7.45
C PHE A 119 -4.08 -4.06 -7.92
N ARG A 120 -4.96 -3.29 -8.56
CA ARG A 120 -4.59 -1.97 -9.04
C ARG A 120 -5.38 -0.92 -8.29
N ASP A 121 -4.72 0.22 -8.03
CA ASP A 121 -5.39 1.36 -7.45
C ASP A 121 -6.17 2.13 -8.54
N ASN A 122 -6.74 3.27 -8.19
CA ASN A 122 -7.55 4.08 -9.11
C ASN A 122 -6.77 4.68 -10.28
N GLU A 123 -5.44 4.70 -10.20
CA GLU A 123 -4.55 5.20 -11.26
C GLU A 123 -3.89 4.07 -12.05
N GLY A 124 -4.19 2.83 -11.69
CA GLY A 124 -3.60 1.66 -12.33
C GLY A 124 -2.25 1.26 -11.77
N ASN A 125 -1.80 1.85 -10.67
CA ASN A 125 -0.59 1.41 -9.97
C ASN A 125 -0.80 -0.01 -9.48
N LEU A 126 0.20 -0.88 -9.68
CA LEU A 126 0.11 -2.29 -9.34
C LEU A 126 0.60 -2.52 -7.91
N LEU A 127 -0.24 -3.09 -7.08
CA LEU A 127 0.02 -3.35 -5.68
C LEU A 127 -0.15 -4.84 -5.39
N GLU A 128 0.50 -5.31 -4.35
CA GLU A 128 0.34 -6.69 -3.87
C GLU A 128 -0.26 -6.69 -2.47
N ALA A 129 -1.21 -7.57 -2.24
CA ALA A 129 -1.65 -7.94 -0.90
C ALA A 129 -0.95 -9.27 -0.55
N ALA A 130 -0.39 -9.38 0.64
CA ALA A 130 0.43 -10.52 1.01
C ALA A 130 0.19 -10.98 2.44
N TRP A 131 0.30 -12.29 2.63
CA TRP A 131 0.23 -12.92 3.94
C TRP A 131 1.20 -14.09 3.99
N SER A 132 1.86 -14.28 5.14
CA SER A 132 2.66 -15.46 5.38
C SER A 132 2.66 -15.83 6.86
N VAL A 133 3.00 -17.10 7.14
CA VAL A 133 3.14 -17.57 8.53
C VAL A 133 4.32 -16.91 9.24
N TRP A 134 5.21 -16.26 8.48
CA TRP A 134 6.38 -15.58 9.04
C TRP A 134 6.16 -14.10 9.31
N ASP A 135 4.96 -13.59 9.00
CA ASP A 135 4.65 -12.18 9.26
C ASP A 135 4.67 -11.91 10.76
N PRO A 136 5.19 -10.77 11.19
CA PRO A 136 5.16 -10.42 12.60
C PRO A 136 3.72 -10.21 13.07
N LYS A 137 3.50 -10.38 14.38
CA LYS A 137 2.19 -10.09 14.97
C LYS A 137 1.90 -8.60 14.80
N GLU A 138 0.74 -8.31 14.23
CA GLU A 138 0.35 -6.92 13.98
C GLU A 138 -0.04 -6.20 15.26
N GLU A 139 0.46 -4.98 15.42
CA GLU A 139 0.01 -4.04 16.45
C GLU A 139 -0.59 -2.83 15.75
N ILE A 140 -1.73 -2.36 16.26
CA ILE A 140 -2.49 -1.28 15.64
C ILE A 140 -2.27 0.03 16.40
N LYS A 141 -2.06 1.12 15.65
CA LYS A 141 -1.92 2.46 16.22
C LYS A 141 -3.23 2.86 16.92
N GLU A 142 -3.12 3.53 18.06
CA GLU A 142 -4.28 3.88 18.87
C GLU A 142 -5.33 4.71 18.13
N ASP A 143 -4.90 5.64 17.28
CA ASP A 143 -5.81 6.51 16.54
C ASP A 143 -6.58 5.78 15.41
N PHE A 144 -6.27 4.52 15.15
CA PHE A 144 -7.01 3.65 14.23
C PHE A 144 -7.98 2.72 14.95
N ILE A 145 -7.87 2.60 16.27
CA ILE A 145 -8.76 1.73 17.04
C ILE A 145 -10.12 2.42 17.18
N LYS A 146 -11.16 1.72 16.75
CA LYS A 146 -12.53 2.24 16.83
C LYS A 146 -13.07 2.00 18.24
N ALA A 147 -13.64 3.04 18.81
CA ALA A 147 -14.28 2.97 20.11
C ALA A 147 -15.57 2.14 20.07
#